data_4460a3454723763b2c55b4ccca93614d
#
_entry.id   4460a3454723763b2c55b4ccca93614d
#
_cell.length_a   1.000
_cell.length_b   1.000
_cell.length_c   1.000
_cell.angle_alpha   90.00
_cell.angle_beta   90.00
_cell.angle_gamma   90.00
#
_symmetry.space_group_name_H-M   'P 1'
#
loop_
_entity.id
_entity.type
_entity.pdbx_description
1 polymer ?
#
loop_
_entity_poly.entity_id
_entity_poly.type
_entity_poly.pdbx_seq_one_letter_code
_entity_poly.pdbx_strand_id
1 'polypeptide(L)'
;MPGIFDEDYGKSEREGLVTKSADVSIQEVTDEELKKINKLTLEPLKAEDVFVFKMSMCDNETDDRNYEPFNLNALKDMKKLYVGKTVIKDHYRRADNQVARVYDTDLVYEEGKLTKAGEPFARLVAKCYMIKTASNADLIADIKAGIKKEVSTSCRPKKAVCSICGVDNIKHYCMHFWGKEYEKSDGTTATCYFTLDGVKEAYEVSFVAVPAQPRAGTTKNYGGVPSEKPGEEPVTETKNEDLEANLRIKATESFIFSNKEDF
;
A
#
# COMPACT_ATOMS: atom_id res chain seq x y z
N MET A 1 9.69 -26.35 -7.19
CA MET A 1 10.24 -25.10 -6.67
C MET A 1 9.58 -24.84 -5.33
N PRO A 2 10.30 -24.53 -4.24
CA PRO A 2 9.65 -24.15 -2.98
C PRO A 2 8.87 -22.85 -3.22
N GLY A 3 7.67 -22.76 -2.67
CA GLY A 3 6.78 -21.63 -2.86
C GLY A 3 7.40 -20.31 -2.41
N ILE A 4 6.94 -19.24 -3.03
CA ILE A 4 7.37 -17.84 -2.85
C ILE A 4 7.15 -17.32 -1.40
N PHE A 5 6.61 -18.14 -0.53
CA PHE A 5 6.56 -17.90 0.91
C PHE A 5 7.65 -18.73 1.57
N ASP A 6 8.84 -18.17 1.55
CA ASP A 6 9.96 -18.62 2.36
C ASP A 6 9.52 -18.68 3.83
N GLU A 7 9.86 -19.79 4.54
CA GLU A 7 9.60 -19.92 5.97
C GLU A 7 10.21 -18.76 6.77
N ASP A 8 11.31 -18.18 6.26
CA ASP A 8 11.97 -17.03 6.87
C ASP A 8 11.20 -15.71 6.67
N TYR A 9 10.48 -15.53 5.54
CA TYR A 9 9.57 -14.40 5.35
C TYR A 9 8.45 -14.41 6.41
N GLY A 10 7.84 -15.56 6.64
CA GLY A 10 6.83 -15.73 7.68
C GLY A 10 7.36 -15.53 9.10
N LYS A 11 8.63 -15.87 9.37
CA LYS A 11 9.28 -15.62 10.66
C LYS A 11 9.60 -14.15 10.85
N SER A 12 10.18 -13.49 9.85
CA SER A 12 10.48 -12.06 9.87
C SER A 12 9.21 -11.21 10.04
N GLU A 13 8.13 -11.54 9.37
CA GLU A 13 6.83 -10.89 9.61
C GLU A 13 6.28 -11.16 11.01
N ARG A 14 6.41 -12.39 11.53
CA ARG A 14 5.98 -12.72 12.89
C ARG A 14 6.81 -11.99 13.94
N GLU A 15 8.12 -11.94 13.78
CA GLU A 15 8.99 -11.20 14.67
C GLU A 15 8.72 -9.69 14.60
N GLY A 16 8.56 -9.13 13.41
CA GLY A 16 8.18 -7.74 13.21
C GLY A 16 6.79 -7.40 13.74
N LEU A 17 5.83 -8.30 13.63
CA LEU A 17 4.49 -8.19 14.22
C LEU A 17 4.54 -8.31 15.74
N VAL A 18 5.33 -9.24 16.30
CA VAL A 18 5.49 -9.40 17.73
C VAL A 18 6.17 -8.19 18.37
N THR A 19 7.20 -7.64 17.75
CA THR A 19 7.87 -6.43 18.24
C THR A 19 6.96 -5.20 18.19
N LYS A 20 6.05 -5.14 17.22
CA LYS A 20 5.06 -4.06 17.10
C LYS A 20 3.83 -4.28 17.96
N SER A 21 3.47 -5.50 18.27
CA SER A 21 2.30 -5.82 19.08
C SER A 21 2.50 -5.47 20.55
N ALA A 22 3.74 -5.34 21.02
CA ALA A 22 4.02 -4.89 22.37
C ALA A 22 3.72 -3.39 22.58
N ASP A 23 3.69 -2.58 21.52
CA ASP A 23 3.64 -1.12 21.60
C ASP A 23 2.28 -0.48 21.32
N VAL A 24 1.25 -1.25 21.03
CA VAL A 24 -0.08 -0.66 20.79
C VAL A 24 -1.15 -1.44 21.54
N SER A 25 -1.18 -1.32 22.80
CA SER A 25 -2.41 -1.16 23.55
C SER A 25 -3.21 -0.01 22.91
N ILE A 26 -4.52 0.04 23.12
CA ILE A 26 -5.35 1.23 22.88
C ILE A 26 -4.67 2.36 23.68
N GLN A 27 -3.68 3.02 23.07
CA GLN A 27 -3.00 4.10 23.72
C GLN A 27 -3.82 5.34 23.50
N GLU A 28 -4.09 6.01 24.58
CA GLU A 28 -4.44 7.42 24.55
C GLU A 28 -3.38 8.13 23.71
N VAL A 29 -3.82 9.07 22.88
CA VAL A 29 -2.96 9.88 22.04
C VAL A 29 -1.91 10.55 22.94
N THR A 30 -0.64 10.35 22.66
CA THR A 30 0.42 10.99 23.44
C THR A 30 0.45 12.50 23.19
N ASP A 31 0.96 13.26 24.15
CA ASP A 31 1.11 14.71 23.98
C ASP A 31 1.95 15.10 22.75
N GLU A 32 2.94 14.27 22.40
CA GLU A 32 3.77 14.49 21.21
C GLU A 32 2.97 14.25 19.91
N GLU A 33 2.15 13.21 19.88
CA GLU A 33 1.27 12.93 18.74
C GLU A 33 0.21 14.02 18.61
N LEU A 34 -0.39 14.43 19.73
CA LEU A 34 -1.37 15.51 19.75
C LEU A 34 -0.77 16.85 19.26
N LYS A 35 0.47 17.16 19.64
CA LYS A 35 1.18 18.33 19.10
C LYS A 35 1.39 18.25 17.58
N LYS A 36 1.70 17.06 17.03
CA LYS A 36 1.83 16.88 15.58
C LYS A 36 0.48 17.03 14.88
N ILE A 37 -0.59 16.46 15.43
CA ILE A 37 -1.96 16.57 14.92
C ILE A 37 -2.39 18.04 14.91
N ASN A 38 -2.19 18.76 16.01
CA ASN A 38 -2.62 20.15 16.18
C ASN A 38 -1.86 21.15 15.29
N LYS A 39 -0.77 20.75 14.65
CA LYS A 39 -0.15 21.56 13.57
C LYS A 39 -0.97 21.53 12.26
N LEU A 40 -1.88 20.57 12.12
CA LEU A 40 -2.71 20.40 10.92
C LEU A 40 -4.15 20.89 11.12
N THR A 41 -4.52 21.30 12.34
CA THR A 41 -5.88 21.73 12.69
C THR A 41 -5.92 23.24 12.84
N LEU A 42 -7.11 23.83 12.62
CA LEU A 42 -7.34 25.27 12.83
C LEU A 42 -7.52 25.59 14.33
N GLU A 43 -8.13 24.66 15.07
CA GLU A 43 -8.31 24.76 16.51
C GLU A 43 -7.68 23.53 17.19
N PRO A 44 -7.09 23.69 18.39
CA PRO A 44 -6.50 22.58 19.10
C PRO A 44 -7.54 21.51 19.46
N LEU A 45 -7.25 20.27 19.09
CA LEU A 45 -8.02 19.11 19.51
C LEU A 45 -7.49 18.57 20.84
N LYS A 46 -8.36 17.88 21.60
CA LYS A 46 -7.98 17.13 22.79
C LYS A 46 -7.75 15.67 22.45
N ALA A 47 -6.98 14.96 23.29
CA ALA A 47 -6.68 13.54 23.11
C ALA A 47 -7.95 12.67 23.10
N GLU A 48 -8.95 13.04 23.90
CA GLU A 48 -10.24 12.35 23.97
C GLU A 48 -11.07 12.41 22.69
N ASP A 49 -10.89 13.49 21.88
CA ASP A 49 -11.65 13.75 20.66
C ASP A 49 -11.11 13.01 19.45
N VAL A 50 -9.89 12.47 19.51
CA VAL A 50 -9.22 11.87 18.37
C VAL A 50 -9.04 10.35 18.51
N PHE A 51 -9.22 9.65 17.39
CA PHE A 51 -8.81 8.27 17.22
C PHE A 51 -7.58 8.24 16.32
N VAL A 52 -6.49 7.62 16.79
CA VAL A 52 -5.27 7.45 16.01
C VAL A 52 -5.08 6.00 15.62
N PHE A 53 -4.52 5.78 14.42
CA PHE A 53 -4.21 4.46 13.91
C PHE A 53 -3.00 4.54 12.97
N LYS A 54 -2.34 3.40 12.78
CA LYS A 54 -1.21 3.26 11.86
C LYS A 54 -1.59 2.39 10.68
N MET A 55 -0.99 2.65 9.54
CA MET A 55 -1.13 1.82 8.34
C MET A 55 0.21 1.68 7.62
N SER A 56 0.53 0.46 7.16
CA SER A 56 1.57 0.25 6.17
C SER A 56 0.99 0.65 4.82
N MET A 57 1.47 1.76 4.27
CA MET A 57 0.90 2.32 3.04
C MET A 57 1.39 1.55 1.81
N CYS A 58 2.67 1.26 1.76
CA CYS A 58 3.37 0.57 0.68
C CYS A 58 4.75 0.13 1.14
N ASP A 59 5.40 -0.69 0.32
CA ASP A 59 6.79 -1.09 0.46
C ASP A 59 7.52 -1.02 -0.89
N ASN A 60 8.81 -1.36 -0.93
CA ASN A 60 9.61 -1.35 -2.15
C ASN A 60 9.84 -2.75 -2.75
N GLU A 61 9.03 -3.75 -2.41
CA GLU A 61 9.12 -5.06 -3.07
C GLU A 61 8.53 -5.01 -4.48
N THR A 62 8.97 -5.91 -5.34
CA THR A 62 8.60 -5.92 -6.76
C THR A 62 7.30 -6.68 -7.09
N ASP A 63 6.60 -7.19 -6.09
CA ASP A 63 5.40 -8.03 -6.24
C ASP A 63 4.07 -7.24 -6.27
N ASP A 64 4.12 -6.01 -6.77
CA ASP A 64 2.94 -5.17 -7.00
C ASP A 64 1.97 -5.80 -8.01
N ARG A 65 0.67 -5.86 -7.68
CA ARG A 65 -0.36 -6.47 -8.54
C ARG A 65 -0.61 -5.71 -9.85
N ASN A 66 -0.27 -4.43 -9.88
CA ASN A 66 -0.37 -3.60 -11.07
C ASN A 66 0.94 -3.59 -11.88
N TYR A 67 1.96 -4.35 -11.43
CA TYR A 67 3.29 -4.34 -12.03
C TYR A 67 3.97 -2.96 -12.02
N GLU A 68 3.68 -2.16 -10.98
CA GLU A 68 4.20 -0.81 -10.77
C GLU A 68 4.82 -0.67 -9.36
N PRO A 69 5.84 -1.48 -9.01
CA PRO A 69 6.47 -1.41 -7.69
C PRO A 69 7.18 -0.08 -7.47
N PHE A 70 7.14 0.41 -6.23
CA PHE A 70 7.96 1.54 -5.80
C PHE A 70 9.39 1.09 -5.51
N ASN A 71 10.38 1.93 -5.82
CA ASN A 71 11.73 1.78 -5.30
C ASN A 71 11.92 2.57 -3.98
N LEU A 72 13.08 2.40 -3.35
CA LEU A 72 13.38 3.09 -2.10
C LEU A 72 13.38 4.63 -2.23
N ASN A 73 13.74 5.17 -3.40
CA ASN A 73 13.70 6.63 -3.64
C ASN A 73 12.25 7.14 -3.62
N ALA A 74 11.32 6.38 -4.23
CA ALA A 74 9.91 6.72 -4.19
C ALA A 74 9.40 6.75 -2.73
N LEU A 75 9.73 5.75 -1.90
CA LEU A 75 9.33 5.73 -0.50
C LEU A 75 9.90 6.93 0.29
N LYS A 76 11.14 7.34 0.02
CA LYS A 76 11.76 8.51 0.66
C LYS A 76 11.05 9.82 0.32
N ASP A 77 10.61 9.99 -0.93
CA ASP A 77 9.81 11.15 -1.34
C ASP A 77 8.42 11.08 -0.70
N MET A 78 7.76 9.92 -0.75
CA MET A 78 6.44 9.70 -0.18
C MET A 78 6.40 9.98 1.32
N LYS A 79 7.45 9.61 2.06
CA LYS A 79 7.58 9.92 3.49
C LYS A 79 7.34 11.41 3.78
N LYS A 80 7.81 12.30 2.91
CA LYS A 80 7.64 13.75 3.10
C LYS A 80 6.30 14.24 2.56
N LEU A 81 5.86 13.70 1.42
CA LEU A 81 4.72 14.20 0.67
C LEU A 81 3.37 13.78 1.26
N TYR A 82 3.30 12.67 2.00
CA TYR A 82 2.04 12.18 2.55
C TYR A 82 1.64 12.83 3.88
N VAL A 83 2.55 13.51 4.60
CA VAL A 83 2.17 14.28 5.79
C VAL A 83 1.17 15.37 5.41
N GLY A 84 0.03 15.42 6.10
CA GLY A 84 -1.08 16.31 5.83
C GLY A 84 -2.05 15.84 4.75
N LYS A 85 -1.80 14.70 4.07
CA LYS A 85 -2.73 14.16 3.06
C LYS A 85 -3.94 13.49 3.70
N THR A 86 -5.04 13.49 2.92
CA THR A 86 -6.30 12.89 3.36
C THR A 86 -6.29 11.37 3.22
N VAL A 87 -7.08 10.72 4.08
CA VAL A 87 -7.48 9.32 3.92
C VAL A 87 -8.94 9.31 3.47
N ILE A 88 -9.21 8.55 2.41
CA ILE A 88 -10.53 8.43 1.79
C ILE A 88 -10.95 6.96 1.67
N LYS A 89 -12.02 6.67 0.95
CA LYS A 89 -12.50 5.32 0.61
C LYS A 89 -12.55 5.16 -0.91
N ASP A 90 -12.13 3.98 -1.41
CA ASP A 90 -12.30 3.51 -2.80
C ASP A 90 -11.72 4.45 -3.87
N HIS A 91 -10.65 5.20 -3.55
CA HIS A 91 -10.04 6.22 -4.42
C HIS A 91 -11.02 7.28 -4.95
N TYR A 92 -12.20 7.39 -4.28
CA TYR A 92 -13.25 8.31 -4.69
C TYR A 92 -13.00 9.70 -4.14
N ARG A 93 -12.40 10.57 -4.93
CA ARG A 93 -11.88 11.89 -4.55
C ARG A 93 -13.01 12.94 -4.46
N ARG A 94 -13.78 12.88 -3.38
CA ARG A 94 -14.81 13.85 -3.04
C ARG A 94 -14.56 14.45 -1.67
N ALA A 95 -15.02 15.68 -1.46
CA ALA A 95 -14.84 16.38 -0.18
C ALA A 95 -15.50 15.64 0.99
N ASP A 96 -16.68 15.08 0.77
CA ASP A 96 -17.49 14.33 1.73
C ASP A 96 -16.94 12.91 2.03
N ASN A 97 -15.96 12.44 1.23
CA ASN A 97 -15.34 11.13 1.40
C ASN A 97 -14.03 11.18 2.21
N GLN A 98 -13.62 12.34 2.71
CA GLN A 98 -12.44 12.46 3.56
C GLN A 98 -12.77 12.00 4.97
N VAL A 99 -12.10 10.93 5.44
CA VAL A 99 -12.43 10.30 6.74
C VAL A 99 -11.34 10.46 7.78
N ALA A 100 -10.09 10.62 7.36
CA ALA A 100 -8.96 10.81 8.26
C ALA A 100 -7.84 11.63 7.59
N ARG A 101 -6.78 11.92 8.36
CA ARG A 101 -5.60 12.64 7.86
C ARG A 101 -4.32 12.05 8.39
N VAL A 102 -3.32 11.98 7.53
CA VAL A 102 -1.96 11.55 7.88
C VAL A 102 -1.29 12.69 8.64
N TYR A 103 -0.83 12.44 9.88
CA TYR A 103 -0.12 13.46 10.67
C TYR A 103 1.38 13.19 10.78
N ASP A 104 1.82 11.96 10.51
CA ASP A 104 3.22 11.57 10.55
C ASP A 104 3.46 10.35 9.64
N THR A 105 4.70 10.18 9.19
CA THR A 105 5.12 9.03 8.35
C THR A 105 6.52 8.59 8.72
N ASP A 106 6.77 7.28 8.69
CA ASP A 106 8.08 6.68 8.91
C ASP A 106 8.43 5.62 7.88
N LEU A 107 9.73 5.51 7.56
CA LEU A 107 10.28 4.37 6.84
C LEU A 107 10.78 3.34 7.85
N VAL A 108 10.19 2.16 7.80
CA VAL A 108 10.55 1.01 8.64
C VAL A 108 11.34 0.04 7.79
N TYR A 109 12.62 -0.11 8.10
CA TYR A 109 13.51 -1.07 7.45
C TYR A 109 13.44 -2.42 8.18
N GLU A 110 13.51 -3.51 7.42
CA GLU A 110 13.73 -4.84 7.98
C GLU A 110 15.22 -5.16 7.85
N GLU A 111 15.89 -5.33 8.99
CA GLU A 111 17.34 -5.52 9.03
C GLU A 111 17.75 -6.79 8.28
N GLY A 112 18.75 -6.64 7.40
CA GLY A 112 19.28 -7.74 6.59
C GLY A 112 18.42 -8.19 5.42
N LYS A 113 17.19 -7.68 5.28
CA LYS A 113 16.29 -8.04 4.18
C LYS A 113 16.52 -7.16 2.96
N LEU A 114 16.70 -7.83 1.82
CA LEU A 114 16.75 -7.18 0.51
C LEU A 114 15.49 -7.53 -0.28
N THR A 115 15.04 -6.59 -1.11
CA THR A 115 14.01 -6.83 -2.13
C THR A 115 14.57 -7.73 -3.25
N LYS A 116 13.69 -8.29 -4.08
CA LYS A 116 14.10 -9.01 -5.30
C LYS A 116 14.92 -8.15 -6.27
N ALA A 117 14.78 -6.82 -6.20
CA ALA A 117 15.59 -5.88 -6.95
C ALA A 117 16.94 -5.56 -6.29
N GLY A 118 17.26 -6.14 -5.11
CA GLY A 118 18.52 -5.95 -4.38
C GLY A 118 18.60 -4.68 -3.55
N GLU A 119 17.50 -3.94 -3.37
CA GLU A 119 17.44 -2.80 -2.46
C GLU A 119 17.18 -3.25 -1.00
N PRO A 120 17.62 -2.50 0.02
CA PRO A 120 17.16 -2.71 1.39
C PRO A 120 15.63 -2.64 1.45
N PHE A 121 15.00 -3.68 2.00
CA PHE A 121 13.55 -3.70 2.12
C PHE A 121 13.08 -2.66 3.14
N ALA A 122 12.12 -1.85 2.76
CA ALA A 122 11.51 -0.84 3.59
C ALA A 122 10.01 -0.75 3.38
N ARG A 123 9.29 -0.44 4.45
CA ARG A 123 7.85 -0.10 4.41
C ARG A 123 7.65 1.37 4.79
N LEU A 124 6.76 2.02 4.08
CA LEU A 124 6.28 3.35 4.45
C LEU A 124 5.06 3.20 5.35
N VAL A 125 5.21 3.61 6.60
CA VAL A 125 4.15 3.56 7.61
C VAL A 125 3.63 4.97 7.86
N ALA A 126 2.31 5.17 7.73
CA ALA A 126 1.63 6.40 8.10
C ALA A 126 0.96 6.28 9.46
N LYS A 127 0.99 7.38 10.21
CA LYS A 127 0.19 7.60 11.41
C LYS A 127 -0.93 8.57 11.05
N CYS A 128 -2.16 8.14 11.31
CA CYS A 128 -3.38 8.86 10.91
C CYS A 128 -4.24 9.19 12.12
N TYR A 129 -4.98 10.29 12.01
CA TYR A 129 -5.99 10.64 13.00
C TYR A 129 -7.37 10.84 12.35
N MET A 130 -8.39 10.62 13.13
CA MET A 130 -9.79 10.78 12.81
C MET A 130 -10.49 11.37 14.04
N ILE A 131 -11.47 12.25 13.82
CA ILE A 131 -12.29 12.80 14.93
C ILE A 131 -13.31 11.74 15.36
N LYS A 132 -13.46 11.54 16.66
CA LYS A 132 -14.49 10.69 17.25
C LYS A 132 -15.84 11.41 17.23
N THR A 133 -16.56 11.27 16.13
CA THR A 133 -17.92 11.78 15.94
C THR A 133 -18.90 10.63 15.78
N ALA A 134 -20.19 10.89 15.92
CA ALA A 134 -21.23 9.88 15.65
C ALA A 134 -21.12 9.33 14.21
N SER A 135 -20.80 10.19 13.22
CA SER A 135 -20.65 9.79 11.81
C SER A 135 -19.41 8.93 11.53
N ASN A 136 -18.39 8.95 12.40
CA ASN A 136 -17.17 8.16 12.26
C ASN A 136 -17.15 6.90 13.15
N ALA A 137 -18.15 6.71 14.01
CA ALA A 137 -18.18 5.63 15.00
C ALA A 137 -18.09 4.24 14.34
N ASP A 138 -18.88 4.01 13.31
CA ASP A 138 -18.89 2.73 12.56
C ASP A 138 -17.55 2.46 11.87
N LEU A 139 -16.97 3.48 11.22
CA LEU A 139 -15.68 3.33 10.57
C LEU A 139 -14.56 3.06 11.59
N ILE A 140 -14.58 3.70 12.73
CA ILE A 140 -13.65 3.43 13.85
C ILE A 140 -13.82 2.00 14.36
N ALA A 141 -15.04 1.51 14.50
CA ALA A 141 -15.34 0.14 14.88
C ALA A 141 -14.82 -0.87 13.84
N ASP A 142 -15.07 -0.61 12.56
CA ASP A 142 -14.59 -1.44 11.44
C ASP A 142 -13.06 -1.53 11.39
N ILE A 143 -12.35 -0.41 11.58
CA ILE A 143 -10.89 -0.38 11.64
C ILE A 143 -10.39 -1.19 12.83
N LYS A 144 -10.98 -0.99 14.03
CA LYS A 144 -10.62 -1.73 15.26
C LYS A 144 -10.89 -3.23 15.13
N ALA A 145 -11.97 -3.61 14.46
CA ALA A 145 -12.32 -5.00 14.21
C ALA A 145 -11.49 -5.65 13.09
N GLY A 146 -10.70 -4.86 12.32
CA GLY A 146 -9.95 -5.36 11.17
C GLY A 146 -10.82 -5.66 9.94
N ILE A 147 -12.04 -5.12 9.91
CA ILE A 147 -12.94 -5.23 8.73
C ILE A 147 -12.43 -4.32 7.61
N LYS A 148 -12.08 -3.09 7.95
CA LYS A 148 -11.47 -2.13 7.01
C LYS A 148 -10.00 -1.97 7.37
N LYS A 149 -9.14 -2.76 6.73
CA LYS A 149 -7.70 -2.79 7.00
C LYS A 149 -6.83 -2.56 5.77
N GLU A 150 -7.29 -2.95 4.59
CA GLU A 150 -6.55 -2.81 3.35
C GLU A 150 -6.53 -1.35 2.90
N VAL A 151 -5.35 -0.88 2.48
CA VAL A 151 -5.18 0.48 1.97
C VAL A 151 -4.37 0.49 0.68
N SER A 152 -4.61 1.51 -0.14
CA SER A 152 -3.85 1.79 -1.34
C SER A 152 -3.49 3.27 -1.38
N THR A 153 -2.41 3.61 -2.10
CA THR A 153 -1.91 4.98 -2.21
C THR A 153 -2.04 5.50 -3.62
N SER A 154 -2.28 6.79 -3.76
CA SER A 154 -2.36 7.45 -5.05
C SER A 154 -1.35 8.59 -5.12
N CYS A 155 -0.43 8.51 -6.10
CA CYS A 155 0.64 9.49 -6.28
C CYS A 155 1.02 9.63 -7.75
N ARG A 156 1.82 10.66 -8.04
CA ARG A 156 2.42 10.88 -9.36
C ARG A 156 3.91 10.58 -9.29
N PRO A 157 4.41 9.54 -9.95
CA PRO A 157 5.83 9.22 -9.97
C PRO A 157 6.63 10.23 -10.81
N LYS A 158 7.93 10.31 -10.57
CA LYS A 158 8.89 11.08 -11.38
C LYS A 158 9.30 10.30 -12.63
N LYS A 159 9.44 8.96 -12.49
CA LYS A 159 9.80 8.03 -13.57
C LYS A 159 9.02 6.73 -13.40
N ALA A 160 8.81 6.04 -14.53
CA ALA A 160 8.31 4.67 -14.61
C ALA A 160 9.29 3.86 -15.46
N VAL A 161 10.24 3.19 -14.80
CA VAL A 161 11.39 2.56 -15.45
C VAL A 161 11.08 1.11 -15.79
N CYS A 162 11.13 0.76 -17.07
CA CYS A 162 10.92 -0.61 -17.54
C CYS A 162 12.00 -1.56 -17.00
N SER A 163 11.59 -2.65 -16.38
CA SER A 163 12.50 -3.67 -15.82
C SER A 163 13.27 -4.47 -16.88
N ILE A 164 12.84 -4.43 -18.15
CA ILE A 164 13.48 -5.17 -19.26
C ILE A 164 14.53 -4.33 -19.96
N CYS A 165 14.23 -3.07 -20.32
CA CYS A 165 15.13 -2.24 -21.13
C CYS A 165 15.60 -0.96 -20.45
N GLY A 166 15.15 -0.65 -19.22
CA GLY A 166 15.56 0.54 -18.48
C GLY A 166 14.98 1.87 -19.00
N VAL A 167 14.11 1.86 -20.00
CA VAL A 167 13.48 3.08 -20.53
C VAL A 167 12.49 3.66 -19.53
N ASP A 168 12.54 4.98 -19.32
CA ASP A 168 11.58 5.74 -18.53
C ASP A 168 10.31 6.01 -19.37
N ASN A 169 9.26 5.26 -19.12
CA ASN A 169 8.01 5.31 -19.88
C ASN A 169 7.18 6.58 -19.66
N ILE A 170 7.53 7.44 -18.69
CA ILE A 170 6.95 8.80 -18.60
C ILE A 170 7.47 9.69 -19.71
N LYS A 171 8.71 9.47 -20.15
CA LYS A 171 9.36 10.28 -21.20
C LYS A 171 9.25 9.67 -22.59
N HIS A 172 9.49 8.37 -22.69
CA HIS A 172 9.54 7.65 -23.94
C HIS A 172 8.92 6.26 -23.78
N TYR A 173 7.99 5.89 -24.62
CA TYR A 173 7.41 4.55 -24.59
C TYR A 173 8.40 3.51 -25.11
N CYS A 174 8.48 2.39 -24.42
CA CYS A 174 9.13 1.18 -24.95
C CYS A 174 8.07 0.15 -25.39
N MET A 175 8.51 -0.90 -26.10
CA MET A 175 7.62 -1.94 -26.63
C MET A 175 7.33 -3.07 -25.61
N HIS A 176 7.76 -2.92 -24.37
CA HIS A 176 7.52 -3.89 -23.31
C HIS A 176 6.23 -3.58 -22.56
N PHE A 177 5.42 -4.60 -22.31
CA PHE A 177 4.13 -4.49 -21.60
C PHE A 177 4.25 -5.13 -20.23
N TRP A 178 3.70 -4.50 -19.22
CA TRP A 178 3.66 -5.01 -17.85
C TRP A 178 2.96 -6.38 -17.80
N GLY A 179 3.44 -7.27 -16.93
CA GLY A 179 2.92 -8.61 -16.75
C GLY A 179 3.29 -9.62 -17.83
N LYS A 180 3.91 -9.20 -18.95
CA LYS A 180 4.42 -10.10 -19.98
C LYS A 180 5.84 -10.56 -19.69
N GLU A 181 6.16 -11.79 -20.09
CA GLU A 181 7.50 -12.34 -20.00
C GLU A 181 8.33 -11.98 -21.23
N TYR A 182 9.60 -11.66 -21.00
CA TYR A 182 10.59 -11.34 -22.01
C TYR A 182 11.89 -12.09 -21.74
N GLU A 183 12.52 -12.59 -22.80
CA GLU A 183 13.84 -13.19 -22.72
C GLU A 183 14.90 -12.10 -22.53
N LYS A 184 15.79 -12.30 -21.57
CA LYS A 184 16.95 -11.42 -21.33
C LYS A 184 18.13 -11.87 -22.17
N SER A 185 19.14 -11.00 -22.28
CA SER A 185 20.39 -11.27 -22.99
C SER A 185 21.19 -12.47 -22.46
N ASP A 186 20.91 -12.88 -21.22
CA ASP A 186 21.52 -14.06 -20.57
C ASP A 186 20.72 -15.36 -20.78
N GLY A 187 19.65 -15.33 -21.61
CA GLY A 187 18.78 -16.46 -21.90
C GLY A 187 17.74 -16.76 -20.79
N THR A 188 17.69 -15.97 -19.73
CA THR A 188 16.64 -16.10 -18.70
C THR A 188 15.40 -15.30 -19.09
N THR A 189 14.22 -15.71 -18.60
CA THR A 189 12.98 -14.96 -18.77
C THR A 189 12.71 -14.08 -17.56
N ALA A 190 12.09 -12.92 -17.78
CA ALA A 190 11.64 -12.03 -16.73
C ALA A 190 10.30 -11.41 -17.07
N THR A 191 9.43 -11.33 -16.07
CA THR A 191 8.17 -10.58 -16.16
C THR A 191 8.46 -9.09 -16.17
N CYS A 192 7.88 -8.37 -17.13
CA CYS A 192 8.00 -6.92 -17.23
C CYS A 192 7.18 -6.23 -16.16
N TYR A 193 7.80 -5.29 -15.46
CA TYR A 193 7.16 -4.31 -14.58
C TYR A 193 7.80 -2.94 -14.76
N PHE A 194 7.12 -1.89 -14.30
CA PHE A 194 7.63 -0.52 -14.37
C PHE A 194 7.93 -0.02 -12.97
N THR A 195 9.20 0.06 -12.60
CA THR A 195 9.61 0.61 -11.31
C THR A 195 9.29 2.10 -11.23
N LEU A 196 8.45 2.48 -10.27
CA LEU A 196 8.16 3.87 -9.97
C LEU A 196 9.31 4.45 -9.16
N ASP A 197 10.16 5.27 -9.82
CA ASP A 197 11.35 5.87 -9.22
C ASP A 197 11.12 7.33 -8.88
N GLY A 198 11.07 7.60 -7.57
CA GLY A 198 10.74 8.90 -6.99
C GLY A 198 9.28 9.30 -7.19
N VAL A 199 8.79 10.18 -6.31
CA VAL A 199 7.41 10.70 -6.35
C VAL A 199 7.45 12.23 -6.40
N LYS A 200 6.70 12.80 -7.36
CA LYS A 200 6.58 14.25 -7.55
C LYS A 200 5.45 14.82 -6.69
N GLU A 201 4.34 14.09 -6.57
CA GLU A 201 3.13 14.55 -5.89
C GLU A 201 2.40 13.36 -5.26
N ALA A 202 1.91 13.54 -4.02
CA ALA A 202 1.06 12.59 -3.32
C ALA A 202 -0.38 13.16 -3.27
N TYR A 203 -1.36 12.31 -3.53
CA TYR A 203 -2.76 12.73 -3.54
C TYR A 203 -3.50 12.31 -2.29
N GLU A 204 -3.61 11.01 -2.03
CA GLU A 204 -4.37 10.46 -0.92
C GLU A 204 -3.97 9.03 -0.58
N VAL A 205 -4.45 8.54 0.55
CA VAL A 205 -4.48 7.12 0.92
C VAL A 205 -5.93 6.68 0.96
N SER A 206 -6.22 5.50 0.47
CA SER A 206 -7.60 5.00 0.42
C SER A 206 -7.75 3.66 1.11
N PHE A 207 -8.82 3.50 1.92
CA PHE A 207 -9.31 2.18 2.27
C PHE A 207 -9.89 1.53 1.01
N VAL A 208 -9.48 0.30 0.71
CA VAL A 208 -9.88 -0.46 -0.47
C VAL A 208 -10.17 -1.92 -0.11
N ALA A 209 -10.91 -2.63 -0.95
CA ALA A 209 -11.14 -4.05 -0.74
C ALA A 209 -9.90 -4.90 -1.13
N VAL A 210 -9.19 -4.49 -2.21
CA VAL A 210 -8.01 -5.19 -2.71
C VAL A 210 -6.92 -4.15 -3.03
N PRO A 211 -5.83 -4.09 -2.25
CA PRO A 211 -4.76 -3.14 -2.51
C PRO A 211 -3.87 -3.58 -3.68
N ALA A 212 -3.23 -2.62 -4.36
CA ALA A 212 -2.22 -2.90 -5.39
C ALA A 212 -1.03 -3.66 -4.80
N GLN A 213 -0.58 -3.26 -3.63
CA GLN A 213 0.48 -3.96 -2.89
C GLN A 213 -0.11 -4.93 -1.86
N PRO A 214 0.28 -6.22 -1.88
CA PRO A 214 -0.32 -7.25 -1.03
C PRO A 214 -0.22 -6.99 0.47
N ARG A 215 0.79 -6.24 0.89
CA ARG A 215 1.10 -5.94 2.31
C ARG A 215 0.61 -4.58 2.79
N ALA A 216 -0.10 -3.82 1.94
CA ALA A 216 -0.65 -2.53 2.32
C ALA A 216 -1.91 -2.68 3.17
N GLY A 217 -1.90 -2.17 4.39
CA GLY A 217 -3.05 -2.27 5.28
C GLY A 217 -2.84 -1.59 6.63
N THR A 218 -3.92 -1.49 7.42
CA THR A 218 -3.82 -1.04 8.79
C THR A 218 -3.02 -2.06 9.61
N THR A 219 -1.98 -1.56 10.27
CA THR A 219 -1.17 -2.42 11.12
C THR A 219 -1.87 -2.63 12.44
N LYS A 220 -2.15 -3.87 12.76
CA LYS A 220 -2.59 -4.26 14.09
C LYS A 220 -1.39 -4.44 15.02
N ASN A 221 -1.60 -4.05 16.24
CA ASN A 221 -0.89 -4.60 17.36
C ASN A 221 -1.67 -5.80 17.88
N TYR A 222 -1.12 -6.95 17.69
CA TYR A 222 -1.58 -8.15 18.36
C TYR A 222 -0.58 -8.59 19.41
N GLY A 223 -0.94 -8.39 20.68
CA GLY A 223 -0.51 -9.30 21.71
C GLY A 223 -1.48 -10.46 21.71
N GLY A 224 -1.34 -11.41 20.83
CA GLY A 224 -2.17 -12.60 20.74
C GLY A 224 -1.41 -13.70 20.00
N VAL A 225 -1.53 -14.92 20.52
CA VAL A 225 -1.04 -16.15 19.91
C VAL A 225 -1.42 -16.17 18.42
N PRO A 226 -0.53 -16.56 17.49
CA PRO A 226 -0.90 -16.71 16.08
C PRO A 226 -2.09 -17.66 15.99
N SER A 227 -3.21 -17.20 15.44
CA SER A 227 -4.27 -18.11 15.05
C SER A 227 -3.72 -19.00 13.95
N GLU A 228 -3.76 -20.32 14.16
CA GLU A 228 -3.50 -21.28 13.12
C GLU A 228 -4.31 -20.90 11.87
N LYS A 229 -3.64 -20.89 10.72
CA LYS A 229 -4.32 -20.70 9.44
C LYS A 229 -5.43 -21.74 9.31
N PRO A 230 -6.65 -21.38 8.88
CA PRO A 230 -7.58 -22.39 8.41
C PRO A 230 -6.89 -23.16 7.28
N GLY A 231 -6.94 -24.50 7.33
CA GLY A 231 -6.21 -25.37 6.43
C GLY A 231 -6.43 -24.98 4.97
N GLU A 232 -5.34 -24.89 4.23
CA GLU A 232 -5.37 -24.77 2.78
C GLU A 232 -5.95 -26.06 2.22
N GLU A 233 -7.16 -25.99 1.70
CA GLU A 233 -7.62 -27.01 0.76
C GLU A 233 -6.74 -26.94 -0.50
N PRO A 234 -6.34 -28.07 -1.08
CA PRO A 234 -5.47 -28.08 -2.26
C PRO A 234 -6.18 -27.37 -3.41
N VAL A 235 -5.57 -26.29 -3.91
CA VAL A 235 -6.02 -25.59 -5.12
C VAL A 235 -5.87 -26.56 -6.27
N THR A 236 -6.99 -27.11 -6.72
CA THR A 236 -7.07 -27.80 -8.01
C THR A 236 -6.80 -26.76 -9.11
N GLU A 237 -5.87 -27.09 -10.00
CA GLU A 237 -5.56 -26.33 -11.19
C GLU A 237 -6.84 -26.01 -11.97
N THR A 238 -7.33 -24.78 -11.85
CA THR A 238 -8.35 -24.27 -12.76
C THR A 238 -7.68 -23.63 -13.96
N LYS A 239 -8.07 -24.16 -15.11
CA LYS A 239 -7.56 -23.84 -16.44
C LYS A 239 -7.71 -22.36 -16.81
N ASN A 240 -6.83 -21.90 -17.66
CA ASN A 240 -6.64 -20.61 -18.35
C ASN A 240 -7.89 -19.80 -18.80
N GLU A 241 -9.10 -20.26 -18.57
CA GLU A 241 -10.33 -19.57 -19.01
C GLU A 241 -10.68 -18.33 -18.18
N ASP A 242 -10.33 -18.33 -16.88
CA ASP A 242 -10.62 -17.21 -15.99
C ASP A 242 -9.67 -15.99 -16.20
N LEU A 243 -8.47 -16.22 -16.74
CA LEU A 243 -7.52 -15.14 -17.03
C LEU A 243 -7.96 -14.33 -18.25
N GLU A 244 -8.52 -15.00 -19.27
CA GLU A 244 -9.06 -14.32 -20.46
C GLU A 244 -10.34 -13.53 -20.16
N ALA A 245 -11.18 -14.02 -19.27
CA ALA A 245 -12.39 -13.33 -18.85
C ALA A 245 -12.07 -12.01 -18.12
N ASN A 246 -11.10 -12.04 -17.20
CA ASN A 246 -10.64 -10.85 -16.47
C ASN A 246 -9.94 -9.82 -17.37
N LEU A 247 -9.22 -10.26 -18.40
CA LEU A 247 -8.60 -9.37 -19.39
C LEU A 247 -9.65 -8.69 -20.28
N ARG A 248 -10.74 -9.38 -20.61
CA ARG A 248 -11.86 -8.80 -21.39
C ARG A 248 -12.63 -7.75 -20.59
N ILE A 249 -12.86 -7.96 -19.30
CA ILE A 249 -13.53 -7.00 -18.42
C ILE A 249 -12.70 -5.70 -18.33
N LYS A 250 -11.38 -5.79 -18.09
CA LYS A 250 -10.49 -4.62 -18.04
C LYS A 250 -10.39 -3.87 -19.37
N ALA A 251 -10.38 -4.56 -20.50
CA ALA A 251 -10.38 -3.93 -21.82
C ALA A 251 -11.69 -3.18 -22.10
N THR A 252 -12.82 -3.70 -21.61
CA THR A 252 -14.14 -3.06 -21.79
C THR A 252 -14.27 -1.82 -20.90
N GLU A 253 -13.75 -1.85 -19.69
CA GLU A 253 -13.76 -0.69 -18.79
C GLU A 253 -12.88 0.45 -19.31
N SER A 254 -11.69 0.18 -19.85
CA SER A 254 -10.83 1.21 -20.45
C SER A 254 -11.45 1.83 -21.71
N PHE A 255 -12.21 1.03 -22.48
CA PHE A 255 -12.90 1.52 -23.69
C PHE A 255 -14.10 2.42 -23.35
N ILE A 256 -14.80 2.17 -22.25
CA ILE A 256 -15.94 2.98 -21.78
C ILE A 256 -15.46 4.34 -21.25
N PHE A 257 -14.27 4.42 -20.65
CA PHE A 257 -13.71 5.68 -20.13
C PHE A 257 -13.12 6.57 -21.24
N SER A 258 -12.63 6.01 -22.36
CA SER A 258 -12.04 6.81 -23.44
C SER A 258 -13.09 7.47 -24.36
N ASN A 259 -14.34 7.02 -24.34
CA ASN A 259 -15.41 7.55 -25.21
C ASN A 259 -16.38 8.52 -24.51
N LYS A 260 -16.05 9.02 -23.32
CA LYS A 260 -16.91 9.99 -22.59
C LYS A 260 -16.42 11.45 -22.64
N GLU A 261 -15.41 11.76 -23.44
CA GLU A 261 -14.91 13.14 -23.60
C GLU A 261 -15.42 13.84 -24.89
N ASP A 262 -16.30 13.21 -25.67
CA ASP A 262 -16.91 13.83 -26.85
C ASP A 262 -18.45 13.83 -26.75
N PHE A 263 -18.96 14.61 -25.75
CA PHE A 263 -20.35 15.19 -25.83
C PHE A 263 -20.48 16.34 -24.84
#